data_2d1d1485a78894c11dd8b6a68ca71a4c
#
_entry.id   2d1d1485a78894c11dd8b6a68ca71a4c
#
_cell.length_a   1.000
_cell.length_b   1.000
_cell.length_c   1.000
_cell.angle_alpha   90.00
_cell.angle_beta   90.00
_cell.angle_gamma   90.00
#
_symmetry.space_group_name_H-M   'P 1'
#
loop_
_entity.id
_entity.type
_entity.pdbx_description
1 polymer ?
#
loop_
_entity_poly.entity_id
_entity_poly.type
_entity_poly.pdbx_seq_one_letter_code
_entity_poly.pdbx_strand_id
1 'polypeptide(L)'
;MINKTTKTLISNVFITLKPLVKLIYAIIFFVSGSNLCFSADWPQWLGPNRDGVWGEEGILTKFSKGGPKLLWTSPLSGGYAGPAIAKGRVFVTDRQISAGKIESDNLFARANSEGTERLLCLNASNGKTIWEFSYPCTYKLAYPCGPRCTPVVTDTLVYFLGAMGDLYCLDVNSGKPIWNKSFTKDYNAPVPVWGFSAHPLLDGNKLICLVGPKKVAVAFDAKTGKELWSSLELEKPESEIGYCPPVIFEIGAGKNNRHLIIWHSESLNGLDPETGKLLWSEPFRIKANLSISTPRLVDNKILVSSFYNGSMLVEIDAEKKSSKLIWKGKGRGETPKQTEGLHSIMATPFVENGYIFGVCSYGELRCLKLSNGERVWENLSATGSQNEPIERWGNAFLIKHDKNFFIFNEKGDLIISELSPSGYKEIDRSHLIDPTGIAPTGGSKRKIVWSHPAFADKKIFLRNDKEIKCFSLAQE
;
A
#
# COMPACT_ATOMS: atom_id res chain seq x y z
N MET A 1 -28.74 48.15 51.78
CA MET A 1 -28.12 49.40 51.26
C MET A 1 -26.67 49.10 50.95
N ILE A 2 -26.37 48.89 49.68
CA ILE A 2 -24.99 48.64 49.24
C ILE A 2 -24.32 49.97 48.99
N ASN A 3 -23.20 50.17 49.63
CA ASN A 3 -22.49 51.46 49.76
C ASN A 3 -21.97 51.95 48.38
N LYS A 4 -22.10 53.24 48.06
CA LYS A 4 -21.66 53.81 46.76
C LYS A 4 -20.21 53.54 46.39
N THR A 5 -19.35 53.35 47.40
CA THR A 5 -17.91 53.05 47.21
C THR A 5 -17.65 51.65 46.53
N THR A 6 -18.51 50.67 46.70
CA THR A 6 -18.35 49.34 46.13
C THR A 6 -18.72 49.29 44.63
N LYS A 7 -19.62 50.20 44.19
CA LYS A 7 -19.96 50.26 42.75
C LYS A 7 -18.87 50.93 41.91
N THR A 8 -18.09 51.82 42.44
CA THR A 8 -16.99 52.49 41.72
C THR A 8 -15.78 51.60 41.60
N LEU A 9 -15.51 50.67 42.56
CA LEU A 9 -14.44 49.72 42.46
C LEU A 9 -14.72 48.62 41.41
N ILE A 10 -15.97 48.18 41.31
CA ILE A 10 -16.36 47.13 40.33
C ILE A 10 -16.33 47.69 38.90
N SER A 11 -16.69 48.93 38.67
CA SER A 11 -16.64 49.56 37.33
C SER A 11 -15.19 49.78 36.84
N ASN A 12 -14.26 50.10 37.71
CA ASN A 12 -12.85 50.35 37.36
C ASN A 12 -12.08 49.04 37.09
N VAL A 13 -12.47 47.90 37.71
CA VAL A 13 -11.88 46.58 37.42
C VAL A 13 -12.30 46.08 36.05
N PHE A 14 -13.54 46.36 35.61
CA PHE A 14 -14.00 45.97 34.27
C PHE A 14 -13.42 46.80 33.12
N ILE A 15 -13.00 48.05 33.37
CA ILE A 15 -12.43 48.95 32.36
C ILE A 15 -10.95 48.59 32.11
N THR A 16 -10.22 48.10 33.11
CA THR A 16 -8.79 47.69 32.98
C THR A 16 -8.58 46.29 32.38
N LEU A 17 -9.61 45.42 32.39
CA LEU A 17 -9.51 44.07 31.82
C LEU A 17 -9.84 43.99 30.32
N LYS A 18 -10.55 44.98 29.76
CA LYS A 18 -10.91 45.00 28.34
C LYS A 18 -9.72 45.00 27.36
N PRO A 19 -8.63 45.72 27.55
CA PRO A 19 -7.47 45.66 26.67
C PRO A 19 -6.69 44.33 26.81
N LEU A 20 -6.62 43.73 28.01
CA LEU A 20 -5.93 42.46 28.24
C LEU A 20 -6.65 41.27 27.56
N VAL A 21 -7.98 41.25 27.64
CA VAL A 21 -8.79 40.21 26.97
C VAL A 21 -8.69 40.30 25.43
N LYS A 22 -8.67 41.53 24.87
CA LYS A 22 -8.45 41.72 23.43
C LYS A 22 -7.04 41.33 22.99
N LEU A 23 -6.03 41.54 23.84
CA LEU A 23 -4.65 41.11 23.54
C LEU A 23 -4.52 39.59 23.61
N ILE A 24 -5.20 38.92 24.54
CA ILE A 24 -5.23 37.45 24.63
C ILE A 24 -5.97 36.84 23.43
N TYR A 25 -7.09 37.40 23.00
CA TYR A 25 -7.76 36.95 21.75
C TYR A 25 -6.94 37.24 20.51
N ALA A 26 -6.20 38.35 20.43
CA ALA A 26 -5.29 38.60 19.31
C ALA A 26 -4.09 37.65 19.30
N ILE A 27 -3.55 37.27 20.46
CA ILE A 27 -2.46 36.30 20.57
C ILE A 27 -2.96 34.88 20.24
N ILE A 28 -4.17 34.49 20.66
CA ILE A 28 -4.78 33.20 20.32
C ILE A 28 -5.10 33.12 18.80
N PHE A 29 -5.51 34.23 18.18
CA PHE A 29 -5.75 34.27 16.72
C PHE A 29 -4.47 34.30 15.88
N PHE A 30 -3.33 34.73 16.43
CA PHE A 30 -2.03 34.73 15.73
C PHE A 30 -1.27 33.42 15.88
N VAL A 31 -1.59 32.60 16.90
CA VAL A 31 -0.99 31.26 17.07
C VAL A 31 -1.75 30.18 16.28
N SER A 32 -3.00 30.45 15.86
CA SER A 32 -3.78 29.51 15.01
C SER A 32 -3.53 29.66 13.50
N GLY A 33 -2.54 30.44 13.09
CA GLY A 33 -2.22 30.67 11.67
C GLY A 33 -0.89 30.09 11.18
N SER A 34 -0.14 29.38 12.00
CA SER A 34 0.92 28.53 11.47
C SER A 34 0.28 27.21 11.05
N ASN A 35 -0.20 27.14 9.80
CA ASN A 35 -0.24 25.89 9.07
C ASN A 35 1.19 25.34 9.12
N LEU A 36 1.49 24.54 10.15
CA LEU A 36 2.56 23.57 10.07
C LEU A 36 2.16 22.69 8.90
N CYS A 37 2.66 23.04 7.71
CA CYS A 37 2.65 22.18 6.55
C CYS A 37 3.47 20.95 6.95
N PHE A 38 2.82 20.00 7.64
CA PHE A 38 3.43 18.70 7.84
C PHE A 38 3.64 18.16 6.43
N SER A 39 4.89 18.07 6.01
CA SER A 39 5.27 17.24 4.90
C SER A 39 4.57 15.91 5.11
N ALA A 40 3.66 15.54 4.22
CA ALA A 40 2.91 14.31 4.36
C ALA A 40 3.87 13.17 4.04
N ASP A 41 4.29 12.44 5.07
CA ASP A 41 5.09 11.24 4.91
C ASP A 41 4.28 10.15 4.19
N TRP A 42 4.97 9.20 3.53
CA TRP A 42 4.43 7.98 2.94
C TRP A 42 5.09 6.77 3.62
N PRO A 43 4.82 6.53 4.93
CA PRO A 43 5.68 5.72 5.78
C PRO A 43 5.50 4.21 5.61
N GLN A 44 4.58 3.78 4.75
CA GLN A 44 4.20 2.39 4.54
C GLN A 44 3.48 2.18 3.22
N TRP A 45 3.07 0.94 2.94
CA TRP A 45 2.24 0.55 1.80
C TRP A 45 0.97 1.40 1.71
N LEU A 46 0.71 1.98 0.52
CA LEU A 46 -0.43 2.85 0.21
C LEU A 46 -0.53 4.11 1.08
N GLY A 47 0.59 4.58 1.66
CA GLY A 47 0.67 5.83 2.40
C GLY A 47 0.22 5.74 3.86
N PRO A 48 0.06 6.89 4.53
CA PRO A 48 -0.16 6.95 5.98
C PRO A 48 -1.40 6.17 6.44
N ASN A 49 -2.48 6.21 5.67
CA ASN A 49 -3.76 5.57 5.98
C ASN A 49 -3.94 4.20 5.29
N ARG A 50 -2.96 3.73 4.51
CA ARG A 50 -3.04 2.50 3.67
C ARG A 50 -4.21 2.52 2.67
N ASP A 51 -4.58 3.70 2.22
CA ASP A 51 -5.74 3.93 1.34
C ASP A 51 -5.37 4.38 -0.09
N GLY A 52 -4.09 4.71 -0.32
CA GLY A 52 -3.62 5.23 -1.61
C GLY A 52 -4.14 6.63 -1.92
N VAL A 53 -4.46 7.39 -0.88
CA VAL A 53 -4.88 8.80 -1.01
C VAL A 53 -3.70 9.70 -0.66
N TRP A 54 -3.43 10.63 -1.55
CA TRP A 54 -2.40 11.66 -1.38
C TRP A 54 -3.04 13.01 -1.11
N GLY A 55 -2.94 13.50 0.14
CA GLY A 55 -3.68 14.65 0.64
C GLY A 55 -2.90 15.97 0.66
N GLU A 56 -1.71 16.07 0.03
CA GLU A 56 -0.94 17.32 0.01
C GLU A 56 -1.54 18.36 -0.93
N GLU A 57 -1.47 19.64 -0.55
CA GLU A 57 -1.91 20.77 -1.37
C GLU A 57 -0.77 21.32 -2.25
N GLY A 58 -1.13 22.08 -3.30
CA GLY A 58 -0.17 22.71 -4.20
C GLY A 58 0.55 21.73 -5.10
N ILE A 59 -0.19 20.72 -5.57
CA ILE A 59 0.26 19.70 -6.50
C ILE A 59 -0.13 20.13 -7.93
N LEU A 60 0.78 19.91 -8.86
CA LEU A 60 0.52 20.19 -10.28
C LEU A 60 -0.69 19.37 -10.79
N THR A 61 -1.50 20.01 -11.60
CA THR A 61 -2.67 19.40 -12.27
C THR A 61 -2.39 19.03 -13.72
N LYS A 62 -1.22 19.43 -14.24
CA LYS A 62 -0.71 19.13 -15.57
C LYS A 62 0.81 19.23 -15.56
N PHE A 63 1.49 18.44 -16.36
CA PHE A 63 2.94 18.49 -16.48
C PHE A 63 3.39 19.71 -17.30
N SER A 64 4.58 20.24 -16.99
CA SER A 64 5.28 21.20 -17.84
C SER A 64 5.78 20.52 -19.13
N LYS A 65 6.14 21.30 -20.12
CA LYS A 65 6.76 20.78 -21.36
C LYS A 65 8.06 20.04 -21.00
N GLY A 66 8.09 18.73 -21.23
CA GLY A 66 9.21 17.84 -20.86
C GLY A 66 8.98 17.03 -19.58
N GLY A 67 7.80 17.11 -18.97
CA GLY A 67 7.43 16.36 -17.78
C GLY A 67 7.80 17.04 -16.45
N PRO A 68 7.59 16.37 -15.32
CA PRO A 68 7.95 16.87 -14.01
C PRO A 68 9.47 16.91 -13.83
N LYS A 69 9.96 17.87 -13.05
CA LYS A 69 11.39 18.08 -12.83
C LYS A 69 12.03 16.92 -12.09
N LEU A 70 13.00 16.24 -12.71
CA LEU A 70 13.85 15.26 -12.03
C LEU A 70 14.73 15.98 -11.01
N LEU A 71 14.67 15.55 -9.75
CA LEU A 71 15.47 16.12 -8.66
C LEU A 71 16.75 15.34 -8.44
N TRP A 72 16.68 14.02 -8.45
CA TRP A 72 17.83 13.13 -8.30
C TRP A 72 17.53 11.70 -8.76
N THR A 73 18.59 10.96 -9.00
CA THR A 73 18.61 9.52 -9.30
C THR A 73 19.65 8.84 -8.41
N SER A 74 19.35 7.67 -7.88
CA SER A 74 20.27 6.84 -7.10
C SER A 74 20.26 5.39 -7.57
N PRO A 75 21.41 4.69 -7.59
CA PRO A 75 21.48 3.31 -8.02
C PRO A 75 20.78 2.39 -7.04
N LEU A 76 20.08 1.37 -7.56
CA LEU A 76 19.50 0.25 -6.82
C LEU A 76 19.80 -1.07 -7.54
N SER A 77 19.45 -2.16 -6.88
CA SER A 77 19.37 -3.50 -7.46
C SER A 77 17.91 -3.95 -7.59
N GLY A 78 17.67 -5.21 -7.96
CA GLY A 78 16.34 -5.74 -8.24
C GLY A 78 15.38 -5.74 -7.05
N GLY A 79 14.08 -5.61 -7.33
CA GLY A 79 13.03 -5.71 -6.32
C GLY A 79 11.69 -5.15 -6.78
N TYR A 80 10.62 -5.59 -6.09
CA TYR A 80 9.24 -5.20 -6.39
C TYR A 80 8.64 -4.26 -5.35
N ALA A 81 9.30 -4.10 -4.21
CA ALA A 81 8.83 -3.23 -3.14
C ALA A 81 8.91 -1.75 -3.56
N GLY A 82 7.83 -1.01 -3.35
CA GLY A 82 7.86 0.44 -3.39
C GLY A 82 8.61 1.03 -2.18
N PRO A 83 9.13 2.27 -2.28
CA PRO A 83 9.78 2.93 -1.17
C PRO A 83 8.78 3.41 -0.11
N ALA A 84 9.26 3.58 1.13
CA ALA A 84 8.59 4.35 2.18
C ALA A 84 9.36 5.67 2.40
N ILE A 85 8.61 6.73 2.66
CA ILE A 85 9.17 8.06 2.87
C ILE A 85 8.76 8.55 4.25
N ALA A 86 9.72 8.90 5.08
CA ALA A 86 9.46 9.46 6.41
C ALA A 86 10.58 10.40 6.85
N LYS A 87 10.20 11.56 7.39
CA LYS A 87 11.13 12.54 7.98
C LYS A 87 12.31 12.90 7.08
N GLY A 88 12.04 13.17 5.80
CA GLY A 88 13.06 13.55 4.83
C GLY A 88 14.01 12.42 4.44
N ARG A 89 13.62 11.15 4.68
CA ARG A 89 14.38 9.96 4.29
C ARG A 89 13.54 9.03 3.42
N VAL A 90 14.22 8.30 2.55
CA VAL A 90 13.66 7.26 1.70
C VAL A 90 14.17 5.91 2.19
N PHE A 91 13.26 4.99 2.48
CA PHE A 91 13.58 3.62 2.86
C PHE A 91 13.15 2.70 1.73
N VAL A 92 14.12 2.05 1.09
CA VAL A 92 13.87 1.19 -0.07
C VAL A 92 14.66 -0.10 0.04
N THR A 93 14.01 -1.19 -0.35
CA THR A 93 14.61 -2.53 -0.32
C THR A 93 15.01 -2.97 -1.70
N ASP A 94 16.10 -3.72 -1.81
CA ASP A 94 16.53 -4.34 -3.05
C ASP A 94 17.27 -5.66 -2.79
N ARG A 95 17.67 -6.33 -3.85
CA ARG A 95 18.48 -7.54 -3.79
C ARG A 95 19.60 -7.50 -4.80
N GLN A 96 20.82 -7.70 -4.33
CA GLN A 96 21.98 -7.98 -5.15
C GLN A 96 22.09 -9.48 -5.39
N ILE A 97 22.00 -9.90 -6.65
CA ILE A 97 22.15 -11.30 -7.04
C ILE A 97 23.65 -11.58 -7.22
N SER A 98 24.14 -12.66 -6.63
CA SER A 98 25.54 -13.08 -6.78
C SER A 98 25.84 -13.46 -8.24
N ALA A 99 26.99 -13.05 -8.75
CA ALA A 99 27.38 -13.27 -10.15
C ALA A 99 27.33 -14.76 -10.54
N GLY A 100 26.69 -15.05 -11.66
CA GLY A 100 26.67 -16.38 -12.27
C GLY A 100 25.60 -17.34 -11.76
N LYS A 101 24.56 -16.90 -10.98
CA LYS A 101 23.68 -17.83 -10.27
C LYS A 101 22.19 -17.49 -10.32
N ILE A 102 21.66 -17.32 -11.51
CA ILE A 102 20.23 -17.64 -11.76
C ILE A 102 20.24 -18.96 -12.53
N GLU A 103 19.84 -20.04 -11.85
CA GLU A 103 19.87 -21.40 -12.44
C GLU A 103 18.80 -21.61 -13.52
N SER A 104 17.92 -20.65 -13.79
CA SER A 104 16.83 -20.79 -14.77
C SER A 104 16.34 -19.44 -15.30
N ASP A 105 16.17 -19.36 -16.60
CA ASP A 105 15.47 -18.26 -17.29
C ASP A 105 13.94 -18.31 -17.11
N ASN A 106 13.42 -19.40 -16.58
CA ASN A 106 12.01 -19.55 -16.26
C ASN A 106 11.71 -18.89 -14.91
N LEU A 107 11.03 -17.75 -14.91
CA LEU A 107 10.68 -16.98 -13.71
C LEU A 107 9.80 -17.75 -12.71
N PHE A 108 9.15 -18.84 -13.13
CA PHE A 108 8.33 -19.70 -12.26
C PHE A 108 9.09 -20.91 -11.70
N ALA A 109 10.33 -21.13 -12.09
CA ALA A 109 11.06 -22.39 -11.80
C ALA A 109 11.42 -22.58 -10.31
N ARG A 110 11.33 -21.54 -9.46
CA ARG A 110 11.73 -21.59 -8.04
C ARG A 110 13.14 -22.20 -7.85
N ALA A 111 14.03 -21.95 -8.80
CA ALA A 111 15.42 -22.36 -8.73
C ALA A 111 16.15 -21.61 -7.63
N ASN A 112 17.22 -22.21 -7.08
CA ASN A 112 18.06 -21.53 -6.12
C ASN A 112 18.71 -20.30 -6.77
N SER A 113 18.70 -19.18 -6.05
CA SER A 113 19.37 -17.96 -6.46
C SER A 113 20.04 -17.34 -5.26
N GLU A 114 21.37 -17.36 -5.23
CA GLU A 114 22.15 -16.74 -4.17
C GLU A 114 22.18 -15.21 -4.32
N GLY A 115 22.19 -14.50 -3.20
CA GLY A 115 22.23 -13.04 -3.22
C GLY A 115 22.17 -12.44 -1.82
N THR A 116 22.07 -11.13 -1.77
CA THR A 116 21.99 -10.33 -0.54
C THR A 116 20.78 -9.42 -0.64
N GLU A 117 19.86 -9.53 0.30
CA GLU A 117 18.79 -8.53 0.48
C GLU A 117 19.31 -7.34 1.25
N ARG A 118 18.84 -6.14 0.87
CA ARG A 118 19.24 -4.89 1.52
C ARG A 118 18.03 -4.02 1.82
N LEU A 119 18.16 -3.25 2.90
CA LEU A 119 17.35 -2.06 3.18
C LEU A 119 18.29 -0.85 3.15
N LEU A 120 18.03 0.09 2.26
CA LEU A 120 18.76 1.34 2.13
C LEU A 120 17.94 2.48 2.71
N CYS A 121 18.60 3.34 3.48
CA CYS A 121 18.07 4.64 3.89
C CYS A 121 18.79 5.73 3.11
N LEU A 122 18.04 6.47 2.31
CA LEU A 122 18.58 7.57 1.49
C LEU A 122 18.05 8.90 2.01
N ASN A 123 18.78 9.97 1.76
CA ASN A 123 18.32 11.33 1.97
C ASN A 123 17.29 11.70 0.88
N ALA A 124 16.08 12.09 1.27
CA ALA A 124 14.99 12.39 0.34
C ALA A 124 15.23 13.63 -0.53
N SER A 125 16.16 14.55 -0.14
CA SER A 125 16.44 15.75 -0.91
C SER A 125 17.46 15.55 -2.04
N ASN A 126 18.35 14.54 -1.94
CA ASN A 126 19.46 14.37 -2.86
C ASN A 126 19.80 12.92 -3.23
N GLY A 127 19.07 11.94 -2.70
CA GLY A 127 19.24 10.50 -2.99
C GLY A 127 20.50 9.85 -2.41
N LYS A 128 21.34 10.55 -1.65
CA LYS A 128 22.56 9.98 -1.08
C LYS A 128 22.23 8.98 0.03
N THR A 129 22.92 7.85 0.04
CA THR A 129 22.80 6.84 1.09
C THR A 129 23.24 7.41 2.44
N ILE A 130 22.38 7.27 3.46
CA ILE A 130 22.66 7.61 4.86
C ILE A 130 23.22 6.38 5.56
N TRP A 131 22.53 5.23 5.41
CA TRP A 131 22.97 3.93 5.90
C TRP A 131 22.36 2.79 5.05
N GLU A 132 22.96 1.62 5.18
CA GLU A 132 22.53 0.37 4.54
C GLU A 132 22.56 -0.75 5.57
N PHE A 133 21.53 -1.57 5.57
CA PHE A 133 21.49 -2.87 6.25
C PHE A 133 21.38 -3.98 5.21
N SER A 134 22.15 -5.05 5.38
CA SER A 134 22.15 -6.16 4.41
C SER A 134 22.38 -7.51 5.08
N TYR A 135 21.88 -8.58 4.45
CA TYR A 135 22.12 -9.95 4.88
C TYR A 135 22.08 -10.94 3.71
N PRO A 136 22.88 -12.03 3.74
CA PRO A 136 22.83 -13.06 2.73
C PRO A 136 21.46 -13.75 2.69
N CYS A 137 20.89 -13.93 1.51
CA CYS A 137 19.58 -14.53 1.34
C CYS A 137 19.50 -15.33 0.02
N THR A 138 19.46 -16.66 0.13
CA THR A 138 19.24 -17.55 -1.02
C THR A 138 17.75 -17.66 -1.29
N TYR A 139 17.32 -17.27 -2.48
CA TYR A 139 15.93 -17.40 -2.92
C TYR A 139 15.65 -18.78 -3.48
N LYS A 140 14.44 -19.28 -3.16
CA LYS A 140 13.83 -20.45 -3.78
C LYS A 140 12.35 -20.17 -4.01
N LEU A 141 12.06 -19.17 -4.85
CA LEU A 141 10.71 -18.67 -5.12
C LEU A 141 10.57 -18.22 -6.58
N ALA A 142 9.35 -18.05 -7.04
CA ALA A 142 9.08 -17.50 -8.37
C ALA A 142 9.40 -15.99 -8.42
N TYR A 143 9.87 -15.51 -9.57
CA TYR A 143 10.28 -14.11 -9.76
C TYR A 143 11.37 -13.67 -8.76
N PRO A 144 12.57 -14.20 -8.82
CA PRO A 144 13.58 -14.06 -7.78
C PRO A 144 14.33 -12.72 -7.80
N CYS A 145 13.73 -11.64 -8.32
CA CYS A 145 14.39 -10.35 -8.49
C CYS A 145 14.75 -9.69 -7.16
N GLY A 146 13.82 -9.67 -6.19
CA GLY A 146 14.10 -9.06 -4.90
C GLY A 146 12.88 -8.97 -3.97
N PRO A 147 12.96 -8.20 -2.88
CA PRO A 147 11.88 -8.01 -1.89
C PRO A 147 10.59 -7.45 -2.48
N ARG A 148 9.46 -7.73 -1.81
CA ARG A 148 8.12 -7.33 -2.25
C ARG A 148 7.45 -6.34 -1.31
N CYS A 149 7.82 -6.37 -0.03
CA CYS A 149 7.15 -5.56 0.99
C CYS A 149 7.78 -4.17 1.10
N THR A 150 6.95 -3.13 0.98
CA THR A 150 7.33 -1.77 1.37
C THR A 150 7.69 -1.76 2.86
N PRO A 151 8.81 -1.15 3.26
CA PRO A 151 9.14 -0.98 4.68
C PRO A 151 8.06 -0.22 5.44
N VAL A 152 7.91 -0.51 6.73
CA VAL A 152 7.05 0.26 7.64
C VAL A 152 7.95 1.11 8.54
N VAL A 153 7.76 2.42 8.51
CA VAL A 153 8.65 3.37 9.18
C VAL A 153 7.90 4.13 10.26
N THR A 154 8.55 4.27 11.41
CA THR A 154 8.10 5.10 12.54
C THR A 154 9.13 6.17 12.85
N ASP A 155 8.89 6.92 13.91
CA ASP A 155 9.83 7.93 14.40
C ASP A 155 11.19 7.36 14.81
N THR A 156 11.22 6.12 15.27
CA THR A 156 12.41 5.48 15.88
C THR A 156 12.78 4.15 15.25
N LEU A 157 11.85 3.47 14.60
CA LEU A 157 12.02 2.11 14.10
C LEU A 157 11.65 2.01 12.62
N VAL A 158 12.31 1.08 11.92
CA VAL A 158 11.90 0.64 10.60
C VAL A 158 11.79 -0.88 10.56
N TYR A 159 10.70 -1.39 9.98
CA TYR A 159 10.44 -2.82 9.83
C TYR A 159 10.60 -3.20 8.37
N PHE A 160 11.37 -4.26 8.16
CA PHE A 160 11.67 -4.81 6.84
C PHE A 160 11.33 -6.30 6.81
N LEU A 161 10.47 -6.71 5.89
CA LEU A 161 10.15 -8.12 5.62
C LEU A 161 10.77 -8.55 4.29
N GLY A 162 11.73 -9.45 4.36
CA GLY A 162 12.36 -10.07 3.21
C GLY A 162 11.47 -11.13 2.55
N ALA A 163 11.73 -11.43 1.28
CA ALA A 163 10.89 -12.33 0.50
C ALA A 163 10.91 -13.80 0.98
N MET A 164 11.96 -14.20 1.71
CA MET A 164 12.06 -15.54 2.29
C MET A 164 11.49 -15.63 3.72
N GLY A 165 10.90 -14.53 4.23
CA GLY A 165 10.24 -14.49 5.54
C GLY A 165 11.13 -14.05 6.70
N ASP A 166 12.26 -13.43 6.41
CA ASP A 166 13.11 -12.80 7.40
C ASP A 166 12.59 -11.39 7.71
N LEU A 167 12.07 -11.19 8.91
CA LEU A 167 11.53 -9.93 9.41
C LEU A 167 12.52 -9.28 10.35
N TYR A 168 12.91 -8.06 10.05
CA TYR A 168 13.82 -7.25 10.87
C TYR A 168 13.14 -5.99 11.40
N CYS A 169 13.47 -5.64 12.62
CA CYS A 169 13.25 -4.31 13.20
C CYS A 169 14.60 -3.65 13.39
N LEU A 170 14.78 -2.47 12.82
CA LEU A 170 16.03 -1.72 12.87
C LEU A 170 15.79 -0.35 13.50
N ASP A 171 16.82 0.21 14.10
CA ASP A 171 16.86 1.62 14.49
C ASP A 171 16.82 2.51 13.23
N VAL A 172 15.88 3.44 13.17
CA VAL A 172 15.63 4.27 11.98
C VAL A 172 16.80 5.19 11.64
N ASN A 173 17.63 5.57 12.62
CA ASN A 173 18.73 6.50 12.42
C ASN A 173 20.01 5.82 11.96
N SER A 174 20.28 4.64 12.47
CA SER A 174 21.56 3.92 12.26
C SER A 174 21.47 2.67 11.40
N GLY A 175 20.26 2.15 11.16
CA GLY A 175 20.06 0.87 10.46
C GLY A 175 20.53 -0.36 11.28
N LYS A 176 20.85 -0.18 12.57
CA LYS A 176 21.26 -1.31 13.41
C LYS A 176 20.08 -2.19 13.77
N PRO A 177 20.19 -3.53 13.65
CA PRO A 177 19.12 -4.44 14.01
C PRO A 177 18.88 -4.41 15.53
N ILE A 178 17.59 -4.34 15.92
CA ILE A 178 17.14 -4.40 17.32
C ILE A 178 16.63 -5.80 17.61
N TRP A 179 15.79 -6.33 16.72
CA TRP A 179 15.32 -7.71 16.76
C TRP A 179 15.02 -8.24 15.35
N ASN A 180 14.97 -9.56 15.23
CA ASN A 180 14.54 -10.22 13.99
C ASN A 180 13.71 -11.48 14.27
N LYS A 181 12.96 -11.92 13.25
CA LYS A 181 12.24 -13.20 13.18
C LYS A 181 12.49 -13.84 11.84
N SER A 182 12.48 -15.15 11.80
CA SER A 182 12.47 -15.91 10.56
C SER A 182 11.20 -16.76 10.51
N PHE A 183 10.27 -16.44 9.63
CA PHE A 183 9.00 -17.18 9.56
C PHE A 183 9.21 -18.66 9.23
N THR A 184 10.22 -18.95 8.40
CA THR A 184 10.56 -20.32 8.04
C THR A 184 11.18 -21.12 9.20
N LYS A 185 12.00 -20.49 10.05
CA LYS A 185 12.67 -21.15 11.17
C LYS A 185 11.83 -21.13 12.45
N ASP A 186 11.29 -19.97 12.80
CA ASP A 186 10.60 -19.76 14.09
C ASP A 186 9.17 -20.32 14.08
N TYR A 187 8.53 -20.39 12.86
CA TYR A 187 7.15 -20.84 12.68
C TYR A 187 7.01 -22.07 11.79
N ASN A 188 8.12 -22.60 11.29
CA ASN A 188 8.12 -23.68 10.29
C ASN A 188 7.22 -23.37 9.09
N ALA A 189 7.14 -22.10 8.71
CA ALA A 189 6.28 -21.63 7.64
C ALA A 189 6.91 -21.95 6.26
N PRO A 190 6.19 -22.61 5.34
CA PRO A 190 6.67 -22.79 3.98
C PRO A 190 6.73 -21.43 3.26
N VAL A 191 7.77 -21.23 2.44
CA VAL A 191 7.87 -20.04 1.61
C VAL A 191 6.81 -20.10 0.52
N PRO A 192 5.90 -19.12 0.42
CA PRO A 192 4.90 -19.06 -0.64
C PRO A 192 5.54 -19.01 -2.03
N VAL A 193 4.80 -19.39 -3.08
CA VAL A 193 5.33 -19.44 -4.46
C VAL A 193 5.99 -18.12 -4.86
N TRP A 194 5.36 -17.00 -4.54
CA TRP A 194 5.91 -15.66 -4.84
C TRP A 194 6.57 -14.99 -3.62
N GLY A 195 6.99 -15.77 -2.61
CA GLY A 195 7.59 -15.27 -1.39
C GLY A 195 6.61 -14.56 -0.46
N PHE A 196 7.10 -14.08 0.69
CA PHE A 196 6.31 -13.28 1.61
C PHE A 196 6.13 -11.87 1.04
N SER A 197 4.89 -11.54 0.66
CA SER A 197 4.55 -10.29 -0.06
C SER A 197 3.48 -9.46 0.63
N ALA A 198 2.82 -9.99 1.67
CA ALA A 198 1.85 -9.24 2.46
C ALA A 198 2.58 -8.19 3.30
N HIS A 199 2.39 -6.92 2.96
CA HIS A 199 3.04 -5.80 3.68
C HIS A 199 2.64 -5.80 5.15
N PRO A 200 3.57 -5.82 6.12
CA PRO A 200 3.25 -5.73 7.55
C PRO A 200 2.39 -4.52 7.89
N LEU A 201 1.54 -4.66 8.90
CA LEU A 201 0.72 -3.58 9.43
C LEU A 201 1.19 -3.23 10.83
N LEU A 202 1.54 -1.98 11.06
CA LEU A 202 1.78 -1.46 12.40
C LEU A 202 0.50 -0.84 12.97
N ASP A 203 0.06 -1.33 14.12
CA ASP A 203 -1.09 -0.84 14.87
C ASP A 203 -0.71 -0.60 16.33
N GLY A 204 -0.46 0.66 16.69
CA GLY A 204 0.07 1.03 17.99
C GLY A 204 1.40 0.34 18.29
N ASN A 205 1.41 -0.57 19.26
CA ASN A 205 2.58 -1.36 19.61
C ASN A 205 2.61 -2.76 18.97
N LYS A 206 1.70 -3.05 18.05
CA LYS A 206 1.58 -4.36 17.38
C LYS A 206 2.04 -4.27 15.92
N LEU A 207 3.01 -5.11 15.55
CA LEU A 207 3.35 -5.36 14.15
C LEU A 207 2.67 -6.65 13.70
N ILE A 208 1.69 -6.53 12.82
CA ILE A 208 0.85 -7.65 12.36
C ILE A 208 1.34 -8.12 11.00
N CYS A 209 1.64 -9.42 10.90
CA CYS A 209 2.18 -10.07 9.70
C CYS A 209 1.36 -11.31 9.32
N LEU A 210 1.34 -11.65 8.03
CA LEU A 210 0.96 -12.99 7.57
C LEU A 210 2.20 -13.88 7.63
N VAL A 211 2.12 -14.99 8.37
CA VAL A 211 3.31 -15.79 8.72
C VAL A 211 3.27 -17.18 8.09
N GLY A 212 2.26 -17.98 8.35
CA GLY A 212 2.23 -19.35 7.84
C GLY A 212 0.88 -20.04 7.98
N PRO A 213 0.69 -21.22 7.40
CA PRO A 213 -0.62 -21.89 7.33
C PRO A 213 -1.18 -22.26 8.72
N LYS A 214 -0.34 -22.54 9.71
CA LYS A 214 -0.76 -22.89 11.09
C LYS A 214 -1.05 -21.66 11.98
N LYS A 215 -0.50 -20.51 11.61
CA LYS A 215 -0.68 -19.21 12.26
C LYS A 215 -0.69 -18.18 11.15
N VAL A 216 -1.85 -17.96 10.53
CA VAL A 216 -1.94 -17.08 9.35
C VAL A 216 -1.61 -15.65 9.73
N ALA A 217 -2.22 -15.11 10.76
CA ALA A 217 -1.95 -13.79 11.29
C ALA A 217 -1.23 -13.87 12.63
N VAL A 218 -0.12 -13.16 12.77
CA VAL A 218 0.64 -13.04 14.02
C VAL A 218 0.88 -11.57 14.32
N ALA A 219 0.60 -11.15 15.54
CA ALA A 219 1.00 -9.84 16.05
C ALA A 219 2.24 -9.98 16.93
N PHE A 220 3.24 -9.21 16.61
CA PHE A 220 4.46 -9.06 17.39
C PHE A 220 4.42 -7.74 18.16
N ASP A 221 4.95 -7.72 19.38
CA ASP A 221 5.30 -6.46 20.03
C ASP A 221 6.31 -5.72 19.16
N ALA A 222 5.98 -4.54 18.74
CA ALA A 222 6.74 -3.78 17.75
C ALA A 222 8.18 -3.46 18.20
N LYS A 223 8.41 -3.31 19.51
CA LYS A 223 9.72 -2.96 20.07
C LYS A 223 10.62 -4.17 20.35
N THR A 224 10.02 -5.31 20.69
CA THR A 224 10.77 -6.48 21.17
C THR A 224 10.70 -7.70 20.26
N GLY A 225 9.77 -7.72 19.29
CA GLY A 225 9.51 -8.88 18.44
C GLY A 225 8.84 -10.05 19.16
N LYS A 226 8.40 -9.88 20.44
CA LYS A 226 7.68 -10.94 21.16
C LYS A 226 6.32 -11.15 20.55
N GLU A 227 5.92 -12.41 20.29
CA GLU A 227 4.56 -12.75 19.88
C GLU A 227 3.56 -12.34 20.97
N LEU A 228 2.57 -11.54 20.60
CA LEU A 228 1.47 -11.10 21.47
C LEU A 228 0.25 -12.01 21.30
N TRP A 229 -0.09 -12.31 20.06
CA TRP A 229 -1.15 -13.25 19.69
C TRP A 229 -0.91 -13.83 18.31
N SER A 230 -1.54 -14.97 18.02
CA SER A 230 -1.62 -15.55 16.68
C SER A 230 -3.04 -16.05 16.42
N SER A 231 -3.45 -16.05 15.15
CA SER A 231 -4.83 -16.37 14.77
C SER A 231 -4.90 -16.97 13.36
N LEU A 232 -5.99 -17.66 13.11
CA LEU A 232 -6.34 -18.35 11.88
C LEU A 232 -5.37 -19.49 11.52
N GLU A 233 -5.93 -20.54 10.97
CA GLU A 233 -5.24 -21.69 10.42
C GLU A 233 -5.90 -22.02 9.06
N LEU A 234 -5.11 -22.37 8.06
CA LEU A 234 -5.63 -22.83 6.78
C LEU A 234 -6.12 -24.26 6.89
N GLU A 235 -7.27 -24.53 6.30
CA GLU A 235 -7.91 -25.84 6.36
C GLU A 235 -7.21 -26.87 5.46
N LYS A 236 -6.68 -26.42 4.31
CA LYS A 236 -6.12 -27.32 3.31
C LYS A 236 -4.59 -27.25 3.26
N PRO A 237 -3.93 -28.43 3.19
CA PRO A 237 -2.46 -28.50 3.13
C PRO A 237 -1.84 -27.78 1.94
N GLU A 238 -2.56 -27.72 0.80
CA GLU A 238 -2.10 -27.06 -0.43
C GLU A 238 -2.34 -25.56 -0.47
N SER A 239 -3.06 -25.02 0.52
CA SER A 239 -3.34 -23.58 0.61
C SER A 239 -2.11 -22.82 1.13
N GLU A 240 -1.87 -21.66 0.56
CA GLU A 240 -0.89 -20.68 1.04
C GLU A 240 -1.59 -19.50 1.73
N ILE A 241 -0.85 -18.77 2.55
CA ILE A 241 -1.40 -17.63 3.32
C ILE A 241 -1.94 -16.48 2.45
N GLY A 242 -1.65 -16.51 1.12
CA GLY A 242 -1.95 -15.39 0.23
C GLY A 242 -0.94 -14.24 0.39
N TYR A 243 -1.26 -13.09 -0.20
CA TYR A 243 -0.32 -11.98 -0.36
C TYR A 243 -0.95 -10.63 0.01
N CYS A 244 -2.21 -10.65 0.46
CA CYS A 244 -2.96 -9.44 0.79
C CYS A 244 -2.44 -8.82 2.09
N PRO A 245 -2.09 -7.52 2.07
CA PRO A 245 -1.72 -6.80 3.28
C PRO A 245 -2.86 -6.78 4.31
N PRO A 246 -2.58 -7.01 5.60
CA PRO A 246 -3.54 -6.73 6.66
C PRO A 246 -3.97 -5.26 6.64
N VAL A 247 -5.23 -4.99 6.96
CA VAL A 247 -5.75 -3.62 7.12
C VAL A 247 -6.75 -3.57 8.27
N ILE A 248 -6.82 -2.45 8.98
CA ILE A 248 -7.83 -2.25 10.02
C ILE A 248 -8.85 -1.24 9.52
N PHE A 249 -10.12 -1.59 9.68
CA PHE A 249 -11.24 -0.71 9.40
C PHE A 249 -12.07 -0.47 10.65
N GLU A 250 -12.62 0.73 10.77
CA GLU A 250 -13.66 1.06 11.74
C GLU A 250 -15.01 0.85 11.07
N ILE A 251 -15.80 -0.14 11.57
CA ILE A 251 -17.07 -0.57 10.96
C ILE A 251 -18.19 -0.40 11.98
N GLY A 252 -19.17 0.46 11.68
CA GLY A 252 -20.28 0.76 12.58
C GLY A 252 -19.95 1.86 13.59
N ALA A 253 -20.92 2.15 14.47
CA ALA A 253 -20.78 3.14 15.54
C ALA A 253 -20.34 2.49 16.86
N GLY A 254 -19.44 3.11 17.61
CA GLY A 254 -19.03 2.64 18.93
C GLY A 254 -17.52 2.52 19.14
N LYS A 255 -17.09 2.29 20.38
CA LYS A 255 -15.68 2.26 20.76
C LYS A 255 -14.92 0.97 20.37
N ASN A 256 -15.62 -0.11 20.00
CA ASN A 256 -15.04 -1.44 19.74
C ASN A 256 -15.37 -1.91 18.30
N ASN A 257 -15.40 -0.99 17.35
CA ASN A 257 -15.75 -1.25 15.96
C ASN A 257 -14.53 -1.46 15.04
N ARG A 258 -13.34 -1.61 15.62
CA ARG A 258 -12.11 -1.87 14.85
C ARG A 258 -12.06 -3.34 14.45
N HIS A 259 -11.99 -3.59 13.16
CA HIS A 259 -11.86 -4.92 12.58
C HIS A 259 -10.55 -5.02 11.84
N LEU A 260 -9.69 -5.95 12.24
CA LEU A 260 -8.51 -6.33 11.49
C LEU A 260 -8.94 -7.29 10.37
N ILE A 261 -8.76 -6.87 9.15
CA ILE A 261 -9.14 -7.65 7.97
C ILE A 261 -7.95 -8.48 7.51
N ILE A 262 -8.14 -9.79 7.50
CA ILE A 262 -7.20 -10.77 6.97
C ILE A 262 -7.87 -11.51 5.82
N TRP A 263 -7.40 -11.29 4.62
CA TRP A 263 -7.86 -12.00 3.43
C TRP A 263 -6.78 -12.97 2.95
N HIS A 264 -6.94 -14.23 3.31
CA HIS A 264 -6.08 -15.31 2.86
C HIS A 264 -6.72 -16.13 1.72
N SER A 265 -6.05 -17.15 1.25
CA SER A 265 -6.48 -17.93 0.06
C SER A 265 -7.83 -18.64 0.20
N GLU A 266 -8.34 -18.82 1.40
CA GLU A 266 -9.58 -19.58 1.65
C GLU A 266 -10.77 -18.70 2.03
N SER A 267 -10.53 -17.58 2.74
CA SER A 267 -11.61 -16.72 3.26
C SER A 267 -11.15 -15.27 3.51
N LEU A 268 -12.15 -14.39 3.59
CA LEU A 268 -12.02 -13.02 4.10
C LEU A 268 -12.49 -13.02 5.56
N ASN A 269 -11.66 -12.52 6.46
CA ASN A 269 -11.87 -12.62 7.90
C ASN A 269 -11.76 -11.25 8.56
N GLY A 270 -12.61 -11.00 9.55
CA GLY A 270 -12.50 -9.89 10.49
C GLY A 270 -12.09 -10.40 11.86
N LEU A 271 -11.02 -9.85 12.39
CA LEU A 271 -10.47 -10.17 13.70
C LEU A 271 -10.54 -8.95 14.63
N ASP A 272 -10.58 -9.20 15.92
CA ASP A 272 -10.29 -8.20 16.93
C ASP A 272 -8.77 -7.89 16.87
N PRO A 273 -8.33 -6.65 16.56
CA PRO A 273 -6.92 -6.32 16.42
C PRO A 273 -6.13 -6.41 17.73
N GLU A 274 -6.80 -6.34 18.90
CA GLU A 274 -6.13 -6.41 20.20
C GLU A 274 -5.78 -7.85 20.58
N THR A 275 -6.65 -8.81 20.23
CA THR A 275 -6.56 -10.19 20.72
C THR A 275 -6.34 -11.23 19.63
N GLY A 276 -6.51 -10.86 18.36
CA GLY A 276 -6.52 -11.79 17.23
C GLY A 276 -7.78 -12.66 17.16
N LYS A 277 -8.78 -12.45 18.04
CA LYS A 277 -10.01 -13.26 18.06
C LYS A 277 -10.81 -13.08 16.79
N LEU A 278 -11.21 -14.19 16.16
CA LEU A 278 -12.09 -14.17 14.99
C LEU A 278 -13.47 -13.59 15.38
N LEU A 279 -13.89 -12.56 14.65
CA LEU A 279 -15.20 -11.92 14.76
C LEU A 279 -16.18 -12.50 13.73
N TRP A 280 -15.75 -12.58 12.48
CA TRP A 280 -16.53 -13.13 11.37
C TRP A 280 -15.61 -13.67 10.29
N SER A 281 -16.13 -14.57 9.45
CA SER A 281 -15.44 -15.16 8.31
C SER A 281 -16.41 -15.32 7.14
N GLU A 282 -15.99 -14.91 5.94
CA GLU A 282 -16.71 -15.10 4.69
C GLU A 282 -15.89 -15.99 3.75
N PRO A 283 -16.38 -17.16 3.36
CA PRO A 283 -15.65 -18.07 2.48
C PRO A 283 -15.41 -17.48 1.10
N PHE A 284 -14.15 -17.37 0.72
CA PHE A 284 -13.76 -16.95 -0.63
C PHE A 284 -12.47 -17.66 -1.04
N ARG A 285 -12.60 -18.91 -1.49
CA ARG A 285 -11.45 -19.69 -1.94
C ARG A 285 -10.89 -19.14 -3.24
N ILE A 286 -9.61 -18.79 -3.22
CA ILE A 286 -8.92 -18.12 -4.31
C ILE A 286 -8.03 -19.11 -5.07
N LYS A 287 -8.22 -19.22 -6.39
CA LYS A 287 -7.38 -20.03 -7.25
C LYS A 287 -5.93 -19.51 -7.24
N ALA A 288 -4.97 -20.43 -7.16
CA ALA A 288 -3.54 -20.16 -7.07
C ALA A 288 -3.14 -19.27 -5.87
N ASN A 289 -3.97 -19.22 -4.82
CA ASN A 289 -3.75 -18.45 -3.58
C ASN A 289 -3.55 -16.94 -3.78
N LEU A 290 -4.04 -16.37 -4.91
CA LEU A 290 -3.80 -14.97 -5.31
C LEU A 290 -4.78 -13.99 -4.66
N SER A 291 -4.86 -13.97 -3.32
CA SER A 291 -5.42 -12.86 -2.56
C SER A 291 -4.32 -11.80 -2.41
N ILE A 292 -4.38 -10.71 -3.17
CA ILE A 292 -3.27 -9.74 -3.28
C ILE A 292 -3.73 -8.31 -2.97
N SER A 293 -4.72 -7.79 -3.72
CA SER A 293 -5.15 -6.40 -3.59
C SER A 293 -5.69 -6.09 -2.20
N THR A 294 -5.37 -4.90 -1.69
CA THR A 294 -5.85 -4.47 -0.36
C THR A 294 -7.38 -4.32 -0.37
N PRO A 295 -8.10 -4.87 0.62
CA PRO A 295 -9.54 -4.68 0.76
C PRO A 295 -9.94 -3.20 0.83
N ARG A 296 -11.15 -2.87 0.37
CA ARG A 296 -11.70 -1.51 0.45
C ARG A 296 -12.96 -1.50 1.30
N LEU A 297 -13.00 -0.59 2.26
CA LEU A 297 -14.20 -0.31 3.04
C LEU A 297 -15.03 0.80 2.38
N VAL A 298 -16.34 0.57 2.28
CA VAL A 298 -17.33 1.59 1.90
C VAL A 298 -18.53 1.42 2.81
N ASP A 299 -18.80 2.40 3.64
CA ASP A 299 -19.79 2.31 4.74
C ASP A 299 -19.48 1.10 5.64
N ASN A 300 -20.35 0.11 5.65
CA ASN A 300 -20.16 -1.17 6.37
C ASN A 300 -19.86 -2.35 5.43
N LYS A 301 -19.44 -2.07 4.17
CA LYS A 301 -19.17 -3.10 3.16
C LYS A 301 -17.70 -3.18 2.81
N ILE A 302 -17.21 -4.39 2.62
CA ILE A 302 -15.83 -4.66 2.23
C ILE A 302 -15.81 -5.25 0.82
N LEU A 303 -15.07 -4.60 -0.08
CA LEU A 303 -14.77 -5.05 -1.42
C LEU A 303 -13.39 -5.71 -1.46
N VAL A 304 -13.31 -6.89 -2.07
CA VAL A 304 -12.06 -7.58 -2.46
C VAL A 304 -12.11 -7.96 -3.93
N SER A 305 -10.94 -8.04 -4.58
CA SER A 305 -10.82 -8.42 -5.99
C SER A 305 -9.61 -9.30 -6.22
N SER A 306 -9.80 -10.42 -6.90
CA SER A 306 -8.78 -11.44 -7.19
C SER A 306 -8.68 -11.72 -8.69
N PHE A 307 -7.47 -12.02 -9.16
CA PHE A 307 -7.16 -12.26 -10.56
C PHE A 307 -8.04 -13.34 -11.22
N TYR A 308 -8.16 -14.51 -10.62
CA TYR A 308 -8.96 -15.61 -11.21
C TYR A 308 -10.44 -15.59 -10.82
N ASN A 309 -10.75 -15.15 -9.60
CA ASN A 309 -12.07 -15.33 -9.00
C ASN A 309 -12.93 -14.07 -9.08
N GLY A 310 -12.38 -12.95 -9.59
CA GLY A 310 -13.08 -11.68 -9.64
C GLY A 310 -13.26 -11.03 -8.28
N SER A 311 -14.27 -10.19 -8.17
CA SER A 311 -14.54 -9.39 -6.99
C SER A 311 -15.68 -9.97 -6.15
N MET A 312 -15.67 -9.64 -4.86
CA MET A 312 -16.70 -9.95 -3.89
C MET A 312 -16.98 -8.73 -3.04
N LEU A 313 -18.25 -8.43 -2.79
CA LEU A 313 -18.71 -7.41 -1.84
C LEU A 313 -19.45 -8.08 -0.69
N VAL A 314 -19.00 -7.78 0.53
CA VAL A 314 -19.51 -8.34 1.77
C VAL A 314 -19.98 -7.22 2.68
N GLU A 315 -21.18 -7.30 3.23
CA GLU A 315 -21.70 -6.41 4.27
C GLU A 315 -21.35 -6.95 5.65
N ILE A 316 -20.92 -6.08 6.56
CA ILE A 316 -20.53 -6.44 7.92
C ILE A 316 -21.56 -5.88 8.90
N ASP A 317 -22.10 -6.73 9.74
CA ASP A 317 -22.85 -6.36 10.93
C ASP A 317 -21.88 -6.41 12.13
N ALA A 318 -21.36 -5.24 12.51
CA ALA A 318 -20.37 -5.13 13.57
C ALA A 318 -20.92 -5.51 14.95
N GLU A 319 -22.23 -5.27 15.22
CA GLU A 319 -22.88 -5.61 16.49
C GLU A 319 -23.05 -7.13 16.64
N LYS A 320 -23.51 -7.78 15.58
CA LYS A 320 -23.68 -9.24 15.57
C LYS A 320 -22.39 -10.00 15.29
N LYS A 321 -21.33 -9.29 14.92
CA LYS A 321 -20.04 -9.89 14.48
C LYS A 321 -20.26 -10.93 13.39
N SER A 322 -20.98 -10.54 12.34
CA SER A 322 -21.33 -11.41 11.22
C SER A 322 -21.07 -10.72 9.88
N SER A 323 -20.91 -11.53 8.84
CA SER A 323 -20.79 -11.09 7.45
C SER A 323 -21.99 -11.59 6.64
N LYS A 324 -22.29 -10.87 5.57
CA LYS A 324 -23.30 -11.24 4.58
C LYS A 324 -22.80 -10.95 3.19
N LEU A 325 -22.71 -11.97 2.34
CA LEU A 325 -22.41 -11.81 0.93
C LEU A 325 -23.48 -10.95 0.25
N ILE A 326 -23.10 -9.83 -0.35
CA ILE A 326 -24.00 -8.99 -1.16
C ILE A 326 -23.98 -9.46 -2.61
N TRP A 327 -22.78 -9.55 -3.19
CA TRP A 327 -22.60 -10.13 -4.52
C TRP A 327 -21.18 -10.67 -4.69
N LYS A 328 -21.04 -11.58 -5.65
CA LYS A 328 -19.78 -12.14 -6.11
C LYS A 328 -19.72 -12.07 -7.63
N GLY A 329 -18.57 -11.70 -8.18
CA GLY A 329 -18.34 -11.65 -9.61
C GLY A 329 -18.56 -13.01 -10.29
N LYS A 330 -19.10 -13.00 -11.49
CA LYS A 330 -19.47 -14.21 -12.27
C LYS A 330 -18.31 -14.77 -13.09
N GLY A 331 -17.18 -14.07 -13.18
CA GLY A 331 -16.01 -14.48 -13.98
C GLY A 331 -15.48 -15.85 -13.55
N ARG A 332 -15.19 -16.72 -14.52
CA ARG A 332 -14.70 -18.07 -14.28
C ARG A 332 -13.26 -18.29 -14.76
N GLY A 333 -12.62 -17.26 -15.27
CA GLY A 333 -11.28 -17.32 -15.82
C GLY A 333 -10.56 -16.00 -15.73
N GLU A 334 -9.45 -15.87 -16.43
CA GLU A 334 -8.58 -14.71 -16.40
C GLU A 334 -8.62 -13.87 -17.67
N THR A 335 -9.02 -14.47 -18.80
CA THR A 335 -8.98 -13.76 -20.08
C THR A 335 -10.09 -12.72 -20.19
N PRO A 336 -9.92 -11.63 -20.94
CA PRO A 336 -10.90 -10.54 -21.05
C PRO A 336 -12.32 -11.01 -21.38
N LYS A 337 -12.46 -12.07 -22.19
CA LYS A 337 -13.76 -12.66 -22.54
C LYS A 337 -14.43 -13.43 -21.40
N GLN A 338 -13.66 -13.79 -20.35
CA GLN A 338 -14.13 -14.56 -19.18
C GLN A 338 -14.28 -13.67 -17.92
N THR A 339 -13.86 -12.40 -18.01
CA THR A 339 -13.87 -11.45 -16.89
C THR A 339 -14.92 -10.36 -17.16
N GLU A 340 -16.14 -10.52 -16.65
CA GLU A 340 -17.19 -9.49 -16.79
C GLU A 340 -17.01 -8.33 -15.81
N GLY A 341 -16.57 -8.63 -14.59
CA GLY A 341 -16.33 -7.68 -13.50
C GLY A 341 -14.89 -7.21 -13.41
N LEU A 342 -14.41 -6.94 -12.19
CA LEU A 342 -13.04 -6.58 -11.90
C LEU A 342 -12.25 -7.80 -11.41
N HIS A 343 -11.11 -8.04 -12.01
CA HIS A 343 -10.18 -9.12 -11.71
C HIS A 343 -8.78 -8.55 -11.47
N SER A 344 -8.62 -7.80 -10.37
CA SER A 344 -7.34 -7.18 -10.03
C SER A 344 -6.29 -8.22 -9.64
N ILE A 345 -5.02 -7.97 -10.01
CA ILE A 345 -3.90 -8.78 -9.54
C ILE A 345 -3.07 -8.01 -8.48
N MET A 346 -2.40 -6.94 -8.83
CA MET A 346 -1.54 -6.19 -7.90
C MET A 346 -2.12 -4.82 -7.54
N ALA A 347 -2.81 -4.18 -8.47
CA ALA A 347 -3.43 -2.89 -8.21
C ALA A 347 -4.59 -3.00 -7.25
N THR A 348 -4.62 -2.13 -6.25
CA THR A 348 -5.76 -2.00 -5.34
C THR A 348 -6.82 -1.10 -5.98
N PRO A 349 -8.08 -1.55 -6.10
CA PRO A 349 -9.14 -0.74 -6.68
C PRO A 349 -9.52 0.44 -5.76
N PHE A 350 -10.12 1.47 -6.34
CA PHE A 350 -10.78 2.56 -5.63
C PHE A 350 -12.29 2.41 -5.67
N VAL A 351 -12.96 2.90 -4.63
CA VAL A 351 -14.41 3.00 -4.58
C VAL A 351 -14.79 4.44 -4.28
N GLU A 352 -15.59 5.03 -5.14
CA GLU A 352 -16.02 6.42 -5.02
C GLU A 352 -17.43 6.59 -5.61
N ASN A 353 -18.32 7.29 -4.89
CA ASN A 353 -19.67 7.66 -5.37
C ASN A 353 -20.50 6.47 -5.89
N GLY A 354 -20.39 5.30 -5.25
CA GLY A 354 -21.11 4.09 -5.64
C GLY A 354 -20.53 3.34 -6.84
N TYR A 355 -19.30 3.67 -7.26
CA TYR A 355 -18.59 3.00 -8.36
C TYR A 355 -17.23 2.48 -7.92
N ILE A 356 -16.79 1.41 -8.58
CA ILE A 356 -15.48 0.78 -8.40
C ILE A 356 -14.63 1.12 -9.61
N PHE A 357 -13.41 1.62 -9.38
CA PHE A 357 -12.40 1.84 -10.41
C PHE A 357 -11.19 0.95 -10.14
N GLY A 358 -10.76 0.17 -11.11
CA GLY A 358 -9.62 -0.73 -10.90
C GLY A 358 -9.07 -1.30 -12.21
N VAL A 359 -7.81 -1.76 -12.14
CA VAL A 359 -7.13 -2.40 -13.26
C VAL A 359 -7.39 -3.90 -13.21
N CYS A 360 -7.84 -4.45 -14.32
CA CYS A 360 -8.20 -5.85 -14.50
C CYS A 360 -7.00 -6.68 -15.00
N SER A 361 -7.22 -7.97 -15.15
CA SER A 361 -6.23 -9.03 -15.39
C SER A 361 -5.33 -8.86 -16.63
N TYR A 362 -5.76 -8.12 -17.61
CA TYR A 362 -5.01 -7.84 -18.85
C TYR A 362 -4.80 -6.34 -19.10
N GLY A 363 -4.83 -5.55 -18.03
CA GLY A 363 -4.52 -4.12 -18.06
C GLY A 363 -5.73 -3.23 -18.34
N GLU A 364 -6.93 -3.78 -18.48
CA GLU A 364 -8.13 -2.97 -18.65
C GLU A 364 -8.43 -2.18 -17.36
N LEU A 365 -8.40 -0.87 -17.43
CA LEU A 365 -8.99 -0.02 -16.41
C LEU A 365 -10.52 -0.08 -16.56
N ARG A 366 -11.20 -0.47 -15.50
CA ARG A 366 -12.66 -0.69 -15.49
C ARG A 366 -13.35 0.17 -14.46
N CYS A 367 -14.58 0.58 -14.80
CA CYS A 367 -15.56 1.11 -13.87
C CYS A 367 -16.70 0.12 -13.71
N LEU A 368 -17.07 -0.18 -12.47
CA LEU A 368 -18.19 -1.05 -12.14
C LEU A 368 -19.15 -0.34 -11.17
N LYS A 369 -20.42 -0.73 -11.18
CA LYS A 369 -21.37 -0.35 -10.14
C LYS A 369 -21.04 -1.10 -8.83
N LEU A 370 -20.90 -0.39 -7.73
CA LEU A 370 -20.66 -1.02 -6.41
C LEU A 370 -21.83 -1.92 -5.99
N SER A 371 -23.05 -1.55 -6.36
CA SER A 371 -24.27 -2.26 -5.91
C SER A 371 -24.37 -3.71 -6.37
N ASN A 372 -23.81 -4.05 -7.55
CA ASN A 372 -23.96 -5.39 -8.15
C ASN A 372 -22.74 -5.89 -8.94
N GLY A 373 -21.65 -5.11 -8.99
CA GLY A 373 -20.42 -5.47 -9.71
C GLY A 373 -20.54 -5.41 -11.24
N GLU A 374 -21.62 -4.84 -11.80
CA GLU A 374 -21.83 -4.70 -13.23
C GLU A 374 -20.84 -3.68 -13.82
N ARG A 375 -20.18 -4.05 -14.91
CA ARG A 375 -19.24 -3.18 -15.63
C ARG A 375 -19.98 -2.07 -16.37
N VAL A 376 -19.56 -0.83 -16.13
CA VAL A 376 -20.08 0.37 -16.82
C VAL A 376 -19.27 0.67 -18.07
N TRP A 377 -17.93 0.65 -17.93
CA TRP A 377 -16.99 0.84 -19.04
C TRP A 377 -15.65 0.14 -18.76
N GLU A 378 -14.85 -0.01 -19.83
CA GLU A 378 -13.44 -0.39 -19.77
C GLU A 378 -12.60 0.43 -20.74
N ASN A 379 -11.32 0.62 -20.43
CA ASN A 379 -10.37 1.40 -21.21
C ASN A 379 -8.94 0.89 -21.03
N LEU A 380 -8.15 0.81 -22.10
CA LEU A 380 -6.77 0.32 -22.08
C LEU A 380 -5.72 1.43 -22.05
N SER A 381 -6.12 2.70 -22.24
CA SER A 381 -5.16 3.80 -22.38
C SER A 381 -4.27 4.04 -21.16
N ALA A 382 -4.75 3.69 -19.95
CA ALA A 382 -3.96 3.84 -18.73
C ALA A 382 -2.76 2.88 -18.66
N THR A 383 -2.85 1.68 -19.24
CA THR A 383 -1.80 0.65 -19.18
C THR A 383 -1.09 0.42 -20.51
N GLY A 384 -1.75 0.80 -21.61
CA GLY A 384 -1.24 0.61 -22.97
C GLY A 384 -1.83 1.64 -23.93
N SER A 385 -2.15 1.20 -25.13
CA SER A 385 -2.98 1.94 -26.06
C SER A 385 -4.12 1.04 -26.54
N GLN A 386 -5.20 1.66 -27.04
CA GLN A 386 -6.35 0.93 -27.62
C GLN A 386 -5.93 0.05 -28.82
N ASN A 387 -4.79 0.35 -29.43
CA ASN A 387 -4.27 -0.32 -30.64
C ASN A 387 -3.14 -1.33 -30.34
N GLU A 388 -2.74 -1.48 -29.09
CA GLU A 388 -1.71 -2.44 -28.69
C GLU A 388 -2.31 -3.77 -28.27
N PRO A 389 -1.56 -4.88 -28.39
CA PRO A 389 -1.98 -6.18 -27.84
C PRO A 389 -2.29 -6.04 -26.34
N ILE A 390 -3.33 -6.72 -25.91
CA ILE A 390 -3.68 -6.81 -24.49
C ILE A 390 -2.66 -7.68 -23.79
N GLU A 391 -2.07 -7.17 -22.72
CA GLU A 391 -0.97 -7.82 -22.03
C GLU A 391 -1.43 -8.51 -20.75
N ARG A 392 -1.23 -9.82 -20.65
CA ARG A 392 -1.50 -10.57 -19.42
C ARG A 392 -0.74 -9.96 -18.25
N TRP A 393 -1.43 -9.74 -17.13
CA TRP A 393 -0.91 -9.07 -15.93
C TRP A 393 -0.54 -7.60 -16.16
N GLY A 394 -1.07 -6.98 -17.20
CA GLY A 394 -0.96 -5.53 -17.38
C GLY A 394 -1.40 -4.79 -16.11
N ASN A 395 -0.59 -3.85 -15.63
CA ASN A 395 -0.80 -3.25 -14.33
C ASN A 395 -0.59 -1.75 -14.32
N ALA A 396 -1.36 -1.07 -13.48
CA ALA A 396 -1.15 0.33 -13.12
C ALA A 396 -1.65 0.58 -11.69
N PHE A 397 -0.89 1.36 -10.92
CA PHE A 397 -1.24 1.75 -9.56
C PHE A 397 -2.01 3.05 -9.58
N LEU A 398 -3.13 3.09 -8.85
CA LEU A 398 -4.00 4.25 -8.75
C LEU A 398 -3.75 4.96 -7.42
N ILE A 399 -3.49 6.26 -7.46
CA ILE A 399 -3.36 7.12 -6.30
C ILE A 399 -4.34 8.26 -6.45
N LYS A 400 -5.24 8.42 -5.47
CA LYS A 400 -6.23 9.50 -5.45
C LYS A 400 -5.60 10.77 -4.93
N HIS A 401 -5.82 11.89 -5.63
CA HIS A 401 -5.49 13.23 -5.17
C HIS A 401 -6.62 14.19 -5.58
N ASP A 402 -7.31 14.74 -4.60
CA ASP A 402 -8.52 15.55 -4.81
C ASP A 402 -9.52 14.85 -5.76
N LYS A 403 -9.90 15.53 -6.84
CA LYS A 403 -10.77 14.96 -7.88
C LYS A 403 -10.03 14.09 -8.91
N ASN A 404 -8.69 14.15 -8.94
CA ASN A 404 -7.86 13.47 -9.91
C ASN A 404 -7.32 12.14 -9.39
N PHE A 405 -6.85 11.32 -10.32
CA PHE A 405 -6.03 10.14 -10.06
C PHE A 405 -4.67 10.33 -10.71
N PHE A 406 -3.60 10.05 -9.95
CA PHE A 406 -2.27 9.82 -10.46
C PHE A 406 -2.14 8.32 -10.70
N ILE A 407 -2.02 7.93 -11.95
CA ILE A 407 -1.92 6.52 -12.36
C ILE A 407 -0.48 6.26 -12.80
N PHE A 408 0.20 5.35 -12.11
CA PHE A 408 1.55 4.92 -12.49
C PHE A 408 1.49 3.53 -13.11
N ASN A 409 1.79 3.42 -14.41
CA ASN A 409 1.69 2.17 -15.16
C ASN A 409 3.01 1.41 -15.22
N GLU A 410 2.95 0.15 -15.65
CA GLU A 410 4.10 -0.73 -15.76
C GLU A 410 5.10 -0.35 -16.87
N LYS A 411 4.74 0.59 -17.75
CA LYS A 411 5.64 1.17 -18.76
C LYS A 411 6.51 2.30 -18.19
N GLY A 412 6.26 2.72 -16.94
CA GLY A 412 6.99 3.79 -16.28
C GLY A 412 6.41 5.18 -16.52
N ASP A 413 5.16 5.27 -17.00
CA ASP A 413 4.47 6.53 -17.18
C ASP A 413 3.68 6.90 -15.93
N LEU A 414 3.71 8.18 -15.58
CA LEU A 414 2.79 8.80 -14.65
C LEU A 414 1.72 9.55 -15.44
N ILE A 415 0.45 9.25 -15.14
CA ILE A 415 -0.71 9.81 -15.83
C ILE A 415 -1.55 10.57 -14.81
N ILE A 416 -1.96 11.79 -15.15
CA ILE A 416 -2.97 12.54 -14.42
C ILE A 416 -4.30 12.33 -15.14
N SER A 417 -5.34 11.89 -14.42
CA SER A 417 -6.62 11.56 -15.02
C SER A 417 -7.80 11.86 -14.10
N GLU A 418 -8.98 12.02 -14.71
CA GLU A 418 -10.27 11.97 -14.04
C GLU A 418 -10.92 10.62 -14.32
N LEU A 419 -11.44 9.97 -13.27
CA LEU A 419 -12.24 8.75 -13.38
C LEU A 419 -13.67 9.05 -12.94
N SER A 420 -14.65 8.67 -13.77
CA SER A 420 -16.05 8.87 -13.48
C SER A 420 -16.90 7.75 -14.08
N PRO A 421 -18.18 7.62 -13.73
CA PRO A 421 -19.07 6.68 -14.41
C PRO A 421 -19.22 6.93 -15.92
N SER A 422 -18.97 8.15 -16.38
CA SER A 422 -19.03 8.50 -17.83
C SER A 422 -17.76 8.13 -18.59
N GLY A 423 -16.66 7.78 -17.92
CA GLY A 423 -15.43 7.33 -18.58
C GLY A 423 -14.12 7.70 -17.87
N TYR A 424 -13.06 7.29 -18.53
CA TYR A 424 -11.68 7.68 -18.26
C TYR A 424 -11.33 8.91 -19.09
N LYS A 425 -10.82 9.94 -18.46
CA LYS A 425 -10.33 11.14 -19.11
C LYS A 425 -8.88 11.39 -18.71
N GLU A 426 -7.95 11.15 -19.62
CA GLU A 426 -6.55 11.52 -19.45
C GLU A 426 -6.39 13.03 -19.55
N ILE A 427 -5.75 13.64 -18.57
CA ILE A 427 -5.46 15.07 -18.54
C ILE A 427 -4.06 15.29 -19.11
N ASP A 428 -3.09 14.46 -18.65
CA ASP A 428 -1.72 14.55 -19.09
C ASP A 428 -0.95 13.26 -18.77
N ARG A 429 0.20 13.05 -19.46
CA ARG A 429 1.08 11.88 -19.28
C ARG A 429 2.54 12.29 -19.39
N SER A 430 3.38 11.69 -18.55
CA SER A 430 4.85 11.83 -18.63
C SER A 430 5.53 10.49 -18.34
N HIS A 431 6.51 10.14 -19.17
CA HIS A 431 7.39 9.00 -18.93
C HIS A 431 8.46 9.39 -17.91
N LEU A 432 8.55 8.62 -16.79
CA LEU A 432 9.43 8.95 -15.66
C LEU A 432 10.60 7.98 -15.50
N ILE A 433 10.41 6.71 -15.84
CA ILE A 433 11.43 5.68 -15.61
C ILE A 433 11.28 4.53 -16.59
N ASP A 434 12.40 4.04 -17.12
CA ASP A 434 12.40 2.90 -18.04
C ASP A 434 12.06 1.58 -17.32
N PRO A 435 11.20 0.72 -17.92
CA PRO A 435 10.93 -0.58 -17.39
C PRO A 435 12.16 -1.51 -17.54
N THR A 436 12.56 -2.14 -16.44
CA THR A 436 13.73 -3.06 -16.39
C THR A 436 13.39 -4.46 -15.94
N GLY A 437 12.32 -4.64 -15.16
CA GLY A 437 11.79 -5.94 -14.78
C GLY A 437 11.25 -6.71 -15.99
N ILE A 438 11.03 -8.00 -15.84
CA ILE A 438 10.55 -8.88 -16.93
C ILE A 438 9.26 -9.58 -16.48
N ALA A 439 8.22 -9.48 -17.31
CA ALA A 439 7.05 -10.33 -17.25
C ALA A 439 7.05 -11.31 -18.43
N PRO A 440 6.83 -12.62 -18.20
CA PRO A 440 6.68 -13.58 -19.30
C PRO A 440 5.31 -13.38 -19.96
N THR A 441 5.28 -13.24 -21.27
CA THR A 441 4.06 -13.18 -22.06
C THR A 441 4.21 -14.05 -23.29
N GLY A 442 3.32 -15.04 -23.49
CA GLY A 442 3.08 -15.76 -24.76
C GLY A 442 4.28 -16.08 -25.66
N GLY A 443 5.50 -16.26 -25.11
CA GLY A 443 6.74 -16.49 -25.85
C GLY A 443 7.67 -15.28 -25.97
N SER A 444 7.27 -14.09 -25.51
CA SER A 444 8.12 -12.89 -25.41
C SER A 444 8.33 -12.47 -23.94
N LYS A 445 9.42 -11.74 -23.69
CA LYS A 445 9.72 -11.15 -22.37
C LYS A 445 9.38 -9.68 -22.45
N ARG A 446 8.23 -9.27 -21.86
CA ARG A 446 7.83 -7.86 -21.75
C ARG A 446 8.60 -7.20 -20.62
N LYS A 447 9.11 -5.98 -20.86
CA LYS A 447 9.71 -5.16 -19.81
C LYS A 447 8.63 -4.45 -19.01
N ILE A 448 8.81 -4.40 -17.69
CA ILE A 448 7.82 -3.87 -16.73
C ILE A 448 8.46 -3.09 -15.59
N VAL A 449 7.64 -2.24 -14.96
CA VAL A 449 7.85 -1.69 -13.61
C VAL A 449 6.66 -2.08 -12.75
N TRP A 450 6.86 -3.01 -11.81
CA TRP A 450 5.80 -3.47 -10.89
C TRP A 450 5.98 -2.98 -9.45
N SER A 451 6.83 -2.00 -9.25
CA SER A 451 7.01 -1.36 -7.94
C SER A 451 6.03 -0.21 -7.77
N HIS A 452 5.32 -0.18 -6.64
CA HIS A 452 4.39 0.89 -6.29
C HIS A 452 5.16 2.19 -6.00
N PRO A 453 4.75 3.35 -6.56
CA PRO A 453 5.36 4.64 -6.24
C PRO A 453 4.97 5.12 -4.84
N ALA A 454 5.77 6.02 -4.25
CA ALA A 454 5.45 6.76 -3.04
C ALA A 454 5.33 8.26 -3.34
N PHE A 455 4.45 8.94 -2.60
CA PHE A 455 4.16 10.36 -2.75
C PHE A 455 4.34 11.08 -1.43
N ALA A 456 5.30 11.98 -1.34
CA ALA A 456 5.60 12.72 -0.12
C ALA A 456 6.29 14.04 -0.46
N ASP A 457 6.01 15.09 0.32
CA ASP A 457 6.66 16.40 0.20
C ASP A 457 6.58 16.95 -1.24
N LYS A 458 5.39 16.86 -1.84
CA LYS A 458 5.09 17.27 -3.23
C LYS A 458 6.00 16.62 -4.27
N LYS A 459 6.43 15.40 -4.01
CA LYS A 459 7.34 14.61 -4.86
C LYS A 459 6.79 13.21 -5.07
N ILE A 460 7.22 12.60 -6.17
CA ILE A 460 7.05 11.18 -6.42
C ILE A 460 8.41 10.49 -6.36
N PHE A 461 8.44 9.35 -5.68
CA PHE A 461 9.58 8.45 -5.60
C PHE A 461 9.20 7.13 -6.23
N LEU A 462 9.94 6.70 -7.23
CA LEU A 462 9.66 5.50 -8.00
C LEU A 462 10.95 4.79 -8.39
N ARG A 463 10.86 3.47 -8.54
CA ARG A 463 12.03 2.64 -8.81
C ARG A 463 11.80 1.63 -9.91
N ASN A 464 12.88 1.20 -10.52
CA ASN A 464 12.99 -0.02 -11.31
C ASN A 464 14.07 -0.95 -10.68
N ASP A 465 14.59 -1.94 -11.43
CA ASP A 465 15.63 -2.88 -10.91
C ASP A 465 17.07 -2.32 -10.99
N LYS A 466 17.24 -1.04 -11.30
CA LYS A 466 18.56 -0.40 -11.46
C LYS A 466 18.71 0.89 -10.68
N GLU A 467 17.60 1.59 -10.48
CA GLU A 467 17.62 2.94 -9.94
C GLU A 467 16.33 3.31 -9.23
N ILE A 468 16.41 4.27 -8.31
CA ILE A 468 15.29 5.02 -7.78
C ILE A 468 15.42 6.48 -8.22
N LYS A 469 14.32 7.08 -8.62
CA LYS A 469 14.22 8.48 -9.06
C LYS A 469 13.24 9.26 -8.19
N CYS A 470 13.54 10.53 -8.01
CA CYS A 470 12.67 11.49 -7.35
C CYS A 470 12.35 12.64 -8.29
N PHE A 471 11.06 12.93 -8.47
CA PHE A 471 10.60 14.06 -9.27
C PHE A 471 9.76 15.02 -8.43
N SER A 472 9.83 16.32 -8.74
CA SER A 472 8.94 17.33 -8.17
C SER A 472 7.56 17.26 -8.83
N LEU A 473 6.53 17.24 -8.01
CA LEU A 473 5.13 17.41 -8.44
C LEU A 473 4.52 18.69 -7.82
N ALA A 474 5.35 19.57 -7.28
CA ALA A 474 4.91 20.86 -6.78
C ALA A 474 4.36 21.73 -7.94
N GLN A 475 3.25 22.41 -7.69
CA GLN A 475 2.76 23.47 -8.56
C GLN A 475 3.78 24.61 -8.55
N GLU A 476 4.19 25.08 -9.72
CA GLU A 476 5.08 26.24 -9.91
C GLU A 476 4.33 27.57 -9.68
#